data_f9f1176729c479a486f2e0b09fe793e3
#
_entry.id   f9f1176729c479a486f2e0b09fe793e3
#
_cell.length_a   1.000
_cell.length_b   1.000
_cell.length_c   1.000
_cell.angle_alpha   90.00
_cell.angle_beta   90.00
_cell.angle_gamma   90.00
#
_symmetry.space_group_name_H-M   'P 1'
#
loop_
_entity.id
_entity.type
_entity.pdbx_description
1 polymer ?
#
loop_
_entity_poly.entity_id
_entity_poly.type
_entity_poly.pdbx_seq_one_letter_code
_entity_poly.pdbx_strand_id
1 'polypeptide(L)'
;MTSAAVVSAESVRQAADRIAPHAHRTPVLRARGIDVLANATLAFKCENFQRAGAFKFRGACNSVWALSDATAARGVVTHSSGNHGAALALAAKTRGIPAHVVVPEDAIASKVAAIRAYGATLHFCAPTLAARDEAAERIRSETGATLVHPFTYPDVIAGQGTAALELLENTGAVDALITPVGGGGLISGCSVAAHSILPNLPIFAAEPEGAADAYESLHRGERVTDIVPRTICDGLRAAIGPIDFELMRAHGVTVLPVSDAETIAAMRLIWERMKIVVEPSSATVLAAVLRYKDLFAGKRVGLILTGGNVDLGQLPWSGLA
;
A
#
# COMPACT_ATOMS: atom_id res chain seq x y z
N MET A 1 7.29 -10.31 22.99
CA MET A 1 6.01 -10.57 22.30
C MET A 1 6.35 -10.86 20.86
N THR A 2 5.95 -11.99 20.30
CA THR A 2 6.15 -12.30 18.88
C THR A 2 5.38 -11.31 18.02
N SER A 3 5.91 -10.86 16.89
CA SER A 3 5.32 -9.85 16.00
C SER A 3 3.88 -10.20 15.54
N ALA A 4 3.51 -11.48 15.50
CA ALA A 4 2.14 -11.94 15.24
C ALA A 4 1.11 -11.50 16.30
N ALA A 5 1.55 -11.10 17.52
CA ALA A 5 0.68 -10.56 18.57
C ALA A 5 0.38 -9.06 18.38
N VAL A 6 1.09 -8.37 17.48
CA VAL A 6 1.01 -6.92 17.31
C VAL A 6 -0.11 -6.51 16.35
N VAL A 7 -0.44 -7.35 15.34
CA VAL A 7 -1.56 -7.15 14.40
C VAL A 7 -2.37 -8.43 14.31
N SER A 8 -3.63 -8.37 14.67
CA SER A 8 -4.54 -9.52 14.74
C SER A 8 -5.78 -9.32 13.85
N ALA A 9 -6.52 -10.39 13.59
CA ALA A 9 -7.82 -10.32 12.94
C ALA A 9 -8.78 -9.35 13.65
N GLU A 10 -8.71 -9.31 14.98
CA GLU A 10 -9.52 -8.39 15.78
C GLU A 10 -9.11 -6.94 15.56
N SER A 11 -7.80 -6.63 15.53
CA SER A 11 -7.35 -5.26 15.25
C SER A 11 -7.76 -4.79 13.85
N VAL A 12 -7.80 -5.69 12.85
CA VAL A 12 -8.29 -5.35 11.50
C VAL A 12 -9.81 -5.10 11.50
N ARG A 13 -10.61 -5.87 12.24
CA ARG A 13 -12.06 -5.61 12.39
C ARG A 13 -12.32 -4.28 13.08
N GLN A 14 -11.62 -4.01 14.18
CA GLN A 14 -11.71 -2.72 14.88
C GLN A 14 -11.29 -1.55 13.99
N ALA A 15 -10.28 -1.76 13.12
CA ALA A 15 -9.89 -0.77 12.12
C ALA A 15 -11.02 -0.54 11.11
N ALA A 16 -11.68 -1.61 10.62
CA ALA A 16 -12.79 -1.49 9.69
C ALA A 16 -13.94 -0.67 10.26
N ASP A 17 -14.36 -0.96 11.51
CA ASP A 17 -15.40 -0.19 12.20
C ASP A 17 -14.98 1.28 12.39
N ARG A 18 -13.73 1.51 12.79
CA ARG A 18 -13.20 2.86 13.05
C ARG A 18 -13.14 3.72 11.80
N ILE A 19 -12.73 3.15 10.65
CA ILE A 19 -12.60 3.91 9.41
C ILE A 19 -13.89 4.00 8.59
N ALA A 20 -14.90 3.19 8.86
CA ALA A 20 -16.16 3.14 8.09
C ALA A 20 -16.83 4.50 7.85
N PRO A 21 -16.86 5.44 8.83
CA PRO A 21 -17.44 6.78 8.61
C PRO A 21 -16.55 7.69 7.76
N HIS A 22 -15.30 7.36 7.52
CA HIS A 22 -14.28 8.26 7.01
C HIS A 22 -13.65 7.81 5.69
N ALA A 23 -13.50 6.51 5.47
CA ALA A 23 -12.92 5.92 4.26
C ALA A 23 -14.01 5.51 3.27
N HIS A 24 -13.67 5.49 1.98
CA HIS A 24 -14.58 4.94 0.98
C HIS A 24 -14.58 3.41 1.04
N ARG A 25 -15.76 2.80 0.99
CA ARG A 25 -15.89 1.41 0.62
C ARG A 25 -15.72 1.32 -0.90
N THR A 26 -14.50 1.00 -1.33
CA THR A 26 -14.15 1.03 -2.76
C THR A 26 -14.78 -0.14 -3.53
N PRO A 27 -15.07 0.02 -4.82
CA PRO A 27 -15.70 -1.04 -5.62
C PRO A 27 -14.76 -2.21 -5.87
N VAL A 28 -15.35 -3.38 -6.12
CA VAL A 28 -14.69 -4.53 -6.72
C VAL A 28 -15.18 -4.64 -8.16
N LEU A 29 -14.27 -4.49 -9.12
CA LEU A 29 -14.56 -4.53 -10.54
C LEU A 29 -14.07 -5.84 -11.17
N ARG A 30 -14.61 -6.16 -12.35
CA ARG A 30 -14.23 -7.32 -13.18
C ARG A 30 -14.09 -6.89 -14.63
N ALA A 31 -13.22 -7.59 -15.38
CA ALA A 31 -13.00 -7.31 -16.79
C ALA A 31 -12.84 -8.63 -17.57
N ARG A 32 -13.91 -9.08 -18.22
CA ARG A 32 -13.92 -10.37 -18.97
C ARG A 32 -12.77 -10.49 -19.98
N GLY A 33 -12.40 -9.38 -20.65
CA GLY A 33 -11.27 -9.40 -21.60
C GLY A 33 -9.92 -9.63 -20.91
N ILE A 34 -9.77 -9.25 -19.65
CA ILE A 34 -8.57 -9.54 -18.85
C ILE A 34 -8.65 -10.97 -18.30
N ASP A 35 -9.82 -11.44 -17.88
CA ASP A 35 -10.05 -12.81 -17.40
C ASP A 35 -9.61 -13.83 -18.47
N VAL A 36 -9.96 -13.60 -19.75
CA VAL A 36 -9.55 -14.46 -20.87
C VAL A 36 -8.02 -14.47 -21.04
N LEU A 37 -7.37 -13.30 -20.97
CA LEU A 37 -5.91 -13.20 -21.08
C LEU A 37 -5.18 -13.89 -19.92
N ALA A 38 -5.74 -13.84 -18.73
CA ALA A 38 -5.19 -14.46 -17.53
C ALA A 38 -5.53 -15.96 -17.41
N ASN A 39 -6.48 -16.45 -18.18
CA ASN A 39 -7.11 -17.77 -17.98
C ASN A 39 -7.60 -17.97 -16.53
N ALA A 40 -8.15 -16.91 -15.90
CA ALA A 40 -8.59 -16.86 -14.52
C ALA A 40 -9.77 -15.90 -14.37
N THR A 41 -10.50 -15.98 -13.28
CA THR A 41 -11.55 -15.02 -12.93
C THR A 41 -11.01 -14.00 -11.95
N LEU A 42 -10.84 -12.75 -12.37
CA LEU A 42 -10.18 -11.71 -11.60
C LEU A 42 -11.18 -10.73 -10.95
N ALA A 43 -11.01 -10.49 -9.67
CA ALA A 43 -11.75 -9.51 -8.90
C ALA A 43 -10.81 -8.39 -8.42
N PHE A 44 -10.96 -7.20 -8.98
CA PHE A 44 -10.09 -6.05 -8.72
C PHE A 44 -10.69 -5.17 -7.63
N LYS A 45 -10.11 -5.16 -6.43
CA LYS A 45 -10.40 -4.19 -5.37
C LYS A 45 -9.75 -2.86 -5.72
N CYS A 46 -10.54 -1.86 -6.04
CA CYS A 46 -10.08 -0.63 -6.68
C CYS A 46 -9.76 0.48 -5.67
N GLU A 47 -8.63 0.39 -4.98
CA GLU A 47 -8.18 1.41 -4.02
C GLU A 47 -7.70 2.72 -4.69
N ASN A 48 -7.61 2.76 -6.01
CA ASN A 48 -7.46 4.01 -6.77
C ASN A 48 -8.67 4.94 -6.62
N PHE A 49 -9.84 4.43 -6.18
CA PHE A 49 -11.01 5.22 -5.83
C PHE A 49 -11.09 5.58 -4.34
N GLN A 50 -10.09 5.20 -3.55
CA GLN A 50 -10.01 5.59 -2.14
C GLN A 50 -9.70 7.09 -2.02
N ARG A 51 -10.01 7.69 -0.87
CA ARG A 51 -9.63 9.06 -0.55
C ARG A 51 -8.11 9.23 -0.67
N ALA A 52 -7.65 10.39 -1.06
CA ALA A 52 -6.27 10.67 -1.47
C ALA A 52 -5.76 9.78 -2.64
N GLY A 53 -6.65 9.10 -3.37
CA GLY A 53 -6.33 8.32 -4.56
C GLY A 53 -5.57 7.02 -4.32
N ALA A 54 -5.48 6.52 -3.07
CA ALA A 54 -4.73 5.30 -2.76
C ALA A 54 -5.16 4.65 -1.43
N PHE A 55 -4.94 3.33 -1.31
CA PHE A 55 -5.23 2.52 -0.12
C PHE A 55 -4.64 3.09 1.17
N LYS A 56 -3.57 3.87 1.07
CA LYS A 56 -2.85 4.46 2.21
C LYS A 56 -3.77 5.24 3.15
N PHE A 57 -4.88 5.76 2.65
CA PHE A 57 -5.86 6.47 3.49
C PHE A 57 -6.47 5.56 4.56
N ARG A 58 -6.63 4.26 4.31
CA ARG A 58 -7.17 3.32 5.30
C ARG A 58 -6.32 3.25 6.57
N GLY A 59 -5.02 2.97 6.40
CA GLY A 59 -4.09 2.91 7.54
C GLY A 59 -3.84 4.25 8.18
N ALA A 60 -3.72 5.33 7.41
CA ALA A 60 -3.58 6.68 7.93
C ALA A 60 -4.82 7.10 8.76
N CYS A 61 -6.02 6.83 8.23
CA CYS A 61 -7.28 7.07 8.92
C CYS A 61 -7.35 6.26 10.22
N ASN A 62 -7.11 4.94 10.16
CA ASN A 62 -7.12 4.11 11.36
C ASN A 62 -6.16 4.62 12.43
N SER A 63 -4.92 4.94 12.06
CA SER A 63 -3.92 5.45 13.00
C SER A 63 -4.34 6.78 13.63
N VAL A 64 -4.90 7.70 12.84
CA VAL A 64 -5.36 9.00 13.32
C VAL A 64 -6.54 8.84 14.29
N TRP A 65 -7.53 8.02 13.98
CA TRP A 65 -8.72 7.84 14.82
C TRP A 65 -8.51 6.87 15.98
N ALA A 66 -7.42 6.11 16.02
CA ALA A 66 -7.02 5.31 17.19
C ALA A 66 -6.44 6.17 18.35
N LEU A 67 -5.97 7.38 18.06
CA LEU A 67 -5.40 8.28 19.06
C LEU A 67 -6.50 8.78 20.03
N SER A 68 -6.18 8.88 21.33
CA SER A 68 -7.01 9.65 22.25
C SER A 68 -7.05 11.12 21.84
N ASP A 69 -8.08 11.86 22.26
CA ASP A 69 -8.19 13.28 21.91
C ASP A 69 -7.00 14.10 22.43
N ALA A 70 -6.50 13.79 23.63
CA ALA A 70 -5.33 14.45 24.21
C ALA A 70 -4.05 14.19 23.40
N THR A 71 -3.89 12.99 22.82
CA THR A 71 -2.76 12.65 21.96
C THR A 71 -2.93 13.28 20.58
N ALA A 72 -4.13 13.19 20.02
CA ALA A 72 -4.47 13.75 18.70
C ALA A 72 -4.29 15.26 18.65
N ALA A 73 -4.59 15.99 19.74
CA ALA A 73 -4.40 17.43 19.82
C ALA A 73 -2.94 17.89 19.57
N ARG A 74 -1.95 17.03 19.82
CA ARG A 74 -0.54 17.28 19.51
C ARG A 74 -0.18 17.03 18.04
N GLY A 75 -1.10 16.44 17.28
CA GLY A 75 -0.94 16.16 15.86
C GLY A 75 -0.20 14.86 15.56
N VAL A 76 0.08 14.69 14.27
CA VAL A 76 0.79 13.54 13.71
C VAL A 76 1.94 13.96 12.83
N VAL A 77 2.98 13.13 12.73
CA VAL A 77 4.14 13.35 11.86
C VAL A 77 4.46 12.10 11.06
N THR A 78 4.93 12.27 9.82
CA THR A 78 5.46 11.18 8.97
C THR A 78 6.57 11.67 8.06
N HIS A 79 7.38 10.73 7.54
CA HIS A 79 8.47 10.99 6.59
C HIS A 79 8.15 10.42 5.19
N SER A 80 7.03 10.79 4.59
CA SER A 80 6.63 10.30 3.26
C SER A 80 6.15 11.42 2.36
N SER A 81 6.82 11.62 1.23
CA SER A 81 6.41 12.58 0.19
C SER A 81 5.37 12.02 -0.81
N GLY A 82 4.98 10.75 -0.68
CA GLY A 82 4.05 10.06 -1.59
C GLY A 82 2.65 9.85 -1.01
N ASN A 83 2.02 8.75 -1.43
CA ASN A 83 0.64 8.41 -1.08
C ASN A 83 0.37 8.38 0.44
N HIS A 84 1.35 7.98 1.28
CA HIS A 84 1.15 7.96 2.72
C HIS A 84 1.14 9.37 3.32
N GLY A 85 2.06 10.25 2.91
CA GLY A 85 2.08 11.64 3.38
C GLY A 85 0.78 12.38 3.04
N ALA A 86 0.28 12.22 1.81
CA ALA A 86 -1.00 12.78 1.38
C ALA A 86 -2.18 12.19 2.17
N ALA A 87 -2.18 10.88 2.40
CA ALA A 87 -3.21 10.18 3.16
C ALA A 87 -3.25 10.63 4.62
N LEU A 88 -2.09 10.75 5.29
CA LEU A 88 -1.99 11.20 6.67
C LEU A 88 -2.42 12.66 6.82
N ALA A 89 -1.98 13.52 5.89
CA ALA A 89 -2.40 14.93 5.86
C ALA A 89 -3.92 15.06 5.75
N LEU A 90 -4.55 14.29 4.84
CA LEU A 90 -6.00 14.29 4.67
C LEU A 90 -6.73 13.72 5.90
N ALA A 91 -6.24 12.64 6.48
CA ALA A 91 -6.82 12.05 7.69
C ALA A 91 -6.78 13.03 8.87
N ALA A 92 -5.64 13.67 9.10
CA ALA A 92 -5.46 14.69 10.13
C ALA A 92 -6.38 15.91 9.90
N LYS A 93 -6.44 16.42 8.66
CA LYS A 93 -7.38 17.49 8.27
C LYS A 93 -8.82 17.13 8.59
N THR A 94 -9.22 15.89 8.28
CA THR A 94 -10.60 15.42 8.51
C THR A 94 -10.93 15.34 10.01
N ARG A 95 -9.95 14.98 10.84
CA ARG A 95 -10.09 14.98 12.33
C ARG A 95 -9.90 16.37 12.95
N GLY A 96 -9.42 17.37 12.21
CA GLY A 96 -9.15 18.72 12.71
C GLY A 96 -7.91 18.81 13.60
N ILE A 97 -6.87 18.00 13.32
CA ILE A 97 -5.62 17.98 14.09
C ILE A 97 -4.42 18.39 13.22
N PRO A 98 -3.31 18.87 13.84
CA PRO A 98 -2.09 19.20 13.12
C PRO A 98 -1.47 17.99 12.41
N ALA A 99 -0.90 18.21 11.22
CA ALA A 99 -0.11 17.22 10.50
C ALA A 99 1.22 17.82 10.06
N HIS A 100 2.31 17.10 10.31
CA HIS A 100 3.66 17.41 9.89
C HIS A 100 4.14 16.34 8.91
N VAL A 101 4.64 16.76 7.74
CA VAL A 101 5.15 15.81 6.75
C VAL A 101 6.57 16.20 6.37
N VAL A 102 7.50 15.30 6.65
CA VAL A 102 8.90 15.43 6.22
C VAL A 102 9.01 15.01 4.76
N VAL A 103 9.57 15.88 3.95
CA VAL A 103 9.64 15.77 2.49
C VAL A 103 11.09 15.98 2.04
N PRO A 104 11.69 15.09 1.25
CA PRO A 104 13.01 15.34 0.68
C PRO A 104 12.95 16.48 -0.33
N GLU A 105 14.04 17.24 -0.44
CA GLU A 105 14.13 18.42 -1.33
C GLU A 105 13.94 18.07 -2.81
N ASP A 106 14.26 16.84 -3.22
CA ASP A 106 14.08 16.31 -4.58
C ASP A 106 12.70 15.67 -4.84
N ALA A 107 11.75 15.84 -3.91
CA ALA A 107 10.42 15.24 -4.06
C ALA A 107 9.64 15.82 -5.25
N ILE A 108 8.84 14.97 -5.89
CA ILE A 108 8.02 15.33 -7.05
C ILE A 108 7.03 16.44 -6.67
N ALA A 109 7.10 17.57 -7.37
CA ALA A 109 6.36 18.79 -7.04
C ALA A 109 4.83 18.59 -6.97
N SER A 110 4.24 17.77 -7.85
CA SER A 110 2.81 17.46 -7.84
C SER A 110 2.37 16.74 -6.57
N LYS A 111 3.20 15.82 -6.05
CA LYS A 111 2.95 15.11 -4.78
C LYS A 111 3.05 16.03 -3.57
N VAL A 112 4.07 16.90 -3.57
CA VAL A 112 4.25 17.93 -2.52
C VAL A 112 3.06 18.90 -2.50
N ALA A 113 2.58 19.32 -3.67
CA ALA A 113 1.41 20.18 -3.80
C ALA A 113 0.14 19.54 -3.22
N ALA A 114 -0.07 18.24 -3.46
CA ALA A 114 -1.20 17.51 -2.89
C ALA A 114 -1.16 17.48 -1.35
N ILE A 115 0.00 17.20 -0.75
CA ILE A 115 0.17 17.20 0.72
C ILE A 115 -0.12 18.58 1.29
N ARG A 116 0.39 19.64 0.66
CA ARG A 116 0.13 21.05 1.05
C ARG A 116 -1.36 21.41 0.95
N ALA A 117 -2.04 20.97 -0.10
CA ALA A 117 -3.49 21.22 -0.29
C ALA A 117 -4.34 20.56 0.79
N TYR A 118 -3.87 19.46 1.39
CA TYR A 118 -4.51 18.86 2.55
C TYR A 118 -4.18 19.55 3.88
N GLY A 119 -3.38 20.62 3.87
CA GLY A 119 -3.17 21.49 5.03
C GLY A 119 -2.04 21.03 5.96
N ALA A 120 -1.19 20.11 5.56
CA ALA A 120 -0.05 19.71 6.37
C ALA A 120 1.08 20.74 6.35
N THR A 121 1.78 20.87 7.46
CA THR A 121 3.05 21.60 7.55
C THR A 121 4.16 20.75 6.96
N LEU A 122 4.84 21.29 5.92
CA LEU A 122 5.93 20.60 5.24
C LEU A 122 7.27 20.95 5.88
N HIS A 123 8.11 19.93 6.08
CA HIS A 123 9.47 20.05 6.57
C HIS A 123 10.43 19.44 5.56
N PHE A 124 11.25 20.26 4.93
CA PHE A 124 12.19 19.78 3.91
C PHE A 124 13.48 19.25 4.57
N CYS A 125 14.06 18.19 3.98
CA CYS A 125 15.30 17.58 4.41
C CYS A 125 16.11 17.05 3.22
N ALA A 126 17.37 16.66 3.47
CA ALA A 126 18.19 16.00 2.47
C ALA A 126 17.54 14.68 1.98
N PRO A 127 17.77 14.25 0.72
CA PRO A 127 17.10 13.12 0.09
C PRO A 127 17.68 11.76 0.54
N THR A 128 17.93 11.59 1.84
CA THR A 128 18.39 10.32 2.44
C THR A 128 17.41 9.80 3.46
N LEU A 129 17.39 8.50 3.70
CA LEU A 129 16.52 7.90 4.70
C LEU A 129 16.87 8.43 6.11
N ALA A 130 18.17 8.48 6.44
CA ALA A 130 18.64 8.98 7.72
C ALA A 130 18.18 10.43 8.00
N ALA A 131 18.28 11.33 7.02
CA ALA A 131 17.83 12.72 7.18
C ALA A 131 16.31 12.82 7.37
N ARG A 132 15.54 11.96 6.71
CA ARG A 132 14.07 11.90 6.89
C ARG A 132 13.70 11.42 8.29
N ASP A 133 14.36 10.37 8.79
CA ASP A 133 14.12 9.81 10.12
C ASP A 133 14.52 10.80 11.21
N GLU A 134 15.70 11.45 11.08
CA GLU A 134 16.16 12.48 12.00
C GLU A 134 15.21 13.69 12.05
N ALA A 135 14.77 14.18 10.89
CA ALA A 135 13.84 15.29 10.81
C ALA A 135 12.47 14.93 11.44
N ALA A 136 11.95 13.73 11.18
CA ALA A 136 10.69 13.26 11.77
C ALA A 136 10.79 13.14 13.29
N GLU A 137 11.91 12.60 13.82
CA GLU A 137 12.14 12.47 15.25
C GLU A 137 12.30 13.83 15.94
N ARG A 138 13.01 14.78 15.31
CA ARG A 138 13.11 16.15 15.80
C ARG A 138 11.72 16.79 15.95
N ILE A 139 10.89 16.72 14.89
CA ILE A 139 9.54 17.28 14.90
C ILE A 139 8.69 16.62 16.00
N ARG A 140 8.78 15.29 16.11
CA ARG A 140 8.11 14.53 17.16
C ARG A 140 8.49 15.03 18.55
N SER A 141 9.77 15.29 18.78
CA SER A 141 10.29 15.76 20.07
C SER A 141 9.86 17.22 20.37
N GLU A 142 9.85 18.07 19.36
CA GLU A 142 9.47 19.49 19.50
C GLU A 142 7.96 19.69 19.70
N THR A 143 7.13 18.90 19.01
CA THR A 143 5.66 19.10 18.99
C THR A 143 4.89 18.12 19.88
N GLY A 144 5.49 17.00 20.24
CA GLY A 144 4.81 15.87 20.87
C GLY A 144 3.89 15.10 19.89
N ALA A 145 3.94 15.38 18.59
CA ALA A 145 3.16 14.71 17.57
C ALA A 145 3.46 13.20 17.53
N THR A 146 2.46 12.41 17.18
CA THR A 146 2.62 10.95 17.03
C THR A 146 3.26 10.64 15.69
N LEU A 147 4.39 9.92 15.70
CA LEU A 147 4.99 9.42 14.46
C LEU A 147 4.15 8.26 13.90
N VAL A 148 3.61 8.44 12.69
CA VAL A 148 2.85 7.42 11.96
C VAL A 148 3.73 6.93 10.80
N HIS A 149 4.39 5.79 11.02
CA HIS A 149 5.27 5.19 10.03
C HIS A 149 4.48 4.66 8.82
N PRO A 150 4.96 4.81 7.56
CA PRO A 150 4.20 4.49 6.35
C PRO A 150 3.72 3.04 6.19
N PHE A 151 4.33 2.07 6.90
CA PHE A 151 4.01 0.65 6.78
C PHE A 151 4.29 -0.17 8.05
N THR A 152 5.31 0.14 8.85
CA THR A 152 5.72 -0.63 10.05
C THR A 152 5.04 -0.11 11.32
N TYR A 153 3.79 0.31 11.23
CA TYR A 153 3.01 0.80 12.38
C TYR A 153 1.75 -0.06 12.52
N PRO A 154 1.49 -0.70 13.68
CA PRO A 154 0.41 -1.69 13.83
C PRO A 154 -0.95 -1.18 13.37
N ASP A 155 -1.33 0.06 13.72
CA ASP A 155 -2.60 0.63 13.29
C ASP A 155 -2.64 0.91 11.78
N VAL A 156 -1.48 1.23 11.16
CA VAL A 156 -1.39 1.36 9.70
C VAL A 156 -1.63 0.00 9.06
N ILE A 157 -0.93 -1.05 9.51
CA ILE A 157 -1.07 -2.41 8.98
C ILE A 157 -2.52 -2.91 9.12
N ALA A 158 -3.11 -2.76 10.31
CA ALA A 158 -4.50 -3.15 10.57
C ALA A 158 -5.49 -2.41 9.64
N GLY A 159 -5.31 -1.09 9.48
CA GLY A 159 -6.13 -0.29 8.58
C GLY A 159 -6.02 -0.73 7.13
N GLN A 160 -4.82 -1.09 6.64
CA GLN A 160 -4.61 -1.59 5.27
C GLN A 160 -5.32 -2.94 5.05
N GLY A 161 -5.35 -3.80 6.07
CA GLY A 161 -6.03 -5.10 6.02
C GLY A 161 -7.52 -5.01 5.69
N THR A 162 -8.16 -3.89 5.99
CA THR A 162 -9.59 -3.67 5.68
C THR A 162 -9.91 -3.74 4.19
N ALA A 163 -8.91 -3.54 3.31
CA ALA A 163 -9.09 -3.71 1.86
C ALA A 163 -9.39 -5.17 1.49
N ALA A 164 -8.71 -6.12 2.13
CA ALA A 164 -8.97 -7.55 1.91
C ALA A 164 -10.29 -8.00 2.55
N LEU A 165 -10.67 -7.47 3.72
CA LEU A 165 -11.99 -7.73 4.31
C LEU A 165 -13.10 -7.36 3.32
N GLU A 166 -13.08 -6.12 2.82
CA GLU A 166 -14.09 -5.64 1.88
C GLU A 166 -14.09 -6.41 0.56
N LEU A 167 -12.90 -6.82 0.06
CA LEU A 167 -12.82 -7.68 -1.13
C LEU A 167 -13.55 -9.00 -0.90
N LEU A 168 -13.25 -9.70 0.19
CA LEU A 168 -13.84 -11.01 0.49
C LEU A 168 -15.34 -10.92 0.80
N GLU A 169 -15.79 -9.86 1.46
CA GLU A 169 -17.22 -9.59 1.66
C GLU A 169 -17.96 -9.39 0.33
N ASN A 170 -17.34 -8.73 -0.66
CA ASN A 170 -17.96 -8.49 -1.96
C ASN A 170 -17.93 -9.70 -2.90
N THR A 171 -16.89 -10.53 -2.81
CA THR A 171 -16.67 -11.65 -3.76
C THR A 171 -17.08 -13.00 -3.22
N GLY A 172 -17.22 -13.12 -1.91
CA GLY A 172 -17.20 -14.40 -1.22
C GLY A 172 -15.81 -15.06 -1.29
N ALA A 173 -15.76 -16.39 -1.26
CA ALA A 173 -14.49 -17.11 -1.33
C ALA A 173 -13.79 -16.89 -2.68
N VAL A 174 -12.48 -16.62 -2.61
CA VAL A 174 -11.54 -16.64 -3.73
C VAL A 174 -10.55 -17.79 -3.55
N ASP A 175 -9.81 -18.13 -4.60
CA ASP A 175 -8.85 -19.23 -4.58
C ASP A 175 -7.40 -18.73 -4.41
N ALA A 176 -7.19 -17.42 -4.50
CA ALA A 176 -5.94 -16.72 -4.22
C ALA A 176 -6.18 -15.22 -3.99
N LEU A 177 -5.31 -14.59 -3.20
CA LEU A 177 -5.24 -13.13 -3.03
C LEU A 177 -3.85 -12.66 -3.45
N ILE A 178 -3.80 -11.54 -4.20
CA ILE A 178 -2.52 -10.91 -4.56
C ILE A 178 -2.56 -9.41 -4.29
N THR A 179 -1.50 -8.89 -3.67
CA THR A 179 -1.28 -7.45 -3.45
C THR A 179 0.13 -7.04 -3.89
N PRO A 180 0.39 -5.77 -4.20
CA PRO A 180 1.75 -5.29 -4.34
C PRO A 180 2.49 -5.32 -3.00
N VAL A 181 3.82 -5.45 -3.04
CA VAL A 181 4.70 -5.30 -1.89
C VAL A 181 5.82 -4.28 -2.15
N GLY A 182 6.01 -3.38 -1.21
CA GLY A 182 7.17 -2.55 -0.97
C GLY A 182 7.51 -2.73 0.52
N GLY A 183 7.35 -1.73 1.37
CA GLY A 183 7.59 -1.86 2.82
C GLY A 183 6.73 -2.90 3.58
N GLY A 184 5.72 -3.48 2.94
CA GLY A 184 4.99 -4.66 3.43
C GLY A 184 3.66 -4.42 4.15
N GLY A 185 3.33 -3.19 4.56
CA GLY A 185 2.16 -2.95 5.41
C GLY A 185 0.81 -3.35 4.81
N LEU A 186 0.64 -3.28 3.49
CA LEU A 186 -0.59 -3.74 2.83
C LEU A 186 -0.71 -5.26 2.84
N ILE A 187 0.32 -5.96 2.33
CA ILE A 187 0.31 -7.42 2.25
C ILE A 187 0.17 -8.05 3.63
N SER A 188 0.86 -7.49 4.64
CA SER A 188 0.76 -7.94 6.03
C SER A 188 -0.66 -7.84 6.58
N GLY A 189 -1.27 -6.66 6.48
CA GLY A 189 -2.65 -6.46 6.91
C GLY A 189 -3.66 -7.31 6.15
N CYS A 190 -3.51 -7.41 4.82
CA CYS A 190 -4.36 -8.23 3.97
C CYS A 190 -4.23 -9.73 4.27
N SER A 191 -3.02 -10.21 4.59
CA SER A 191 -2.80 -11.61 4.96
C SER A 191 -3.49 -11.96 6.28
N VAL A 192 -3.36 -11.10 7.30
CA VAL A 192 -4.06 -11.26 8.58
C VAL A 192 -5.58 -11.29 8.37
N ALA A 193 -6.11 -10.33 7.61
CA ALA A 193 -7.54 -10.25 7.30
C ALA A 193 -8.03 -11.48 6.54
N ALA A 194 -7.35 -11.87 5.48
CA ALA A 194 -7.74 -12.97 4.61
C ALA A 194 -7.71 -14.31 5.35
N HIS A 195 -6.66 -14.61 6.09
CA HIS A 195 -6.55 -15.86 6.85
C HIS A 195 -7.50 -15.92 8.05
N SER A 196 -8.05 -14.81 8.52
CA SER A 196 -9.11 -14.81 9.52
C SER A 196 -10.46 -15.33 8.99
N ILE A 197 -10.64 -15.29 7.66
CA ILE A 197 -11.87 -15.71 6.95
C ILE A 197 -11.63 -17.04 6.22
N LEU A 198 -10.51 -17.14 5.53
CA LEU A 198 -10.08 -18.29 4.72
C LEU A 198 -8.68 -18.74 5.17
N PRO A 199 -8.55 -19.58 6.22
CA PRO A 199 -7.25 -19.85 6.87
C PRO A 199 -6.15 -20.42 5.97
N ASN A 200 -6.52 -21.08 4.87
CA ASN A 200 -5.58 -21.71 3.94
C ASN A 200 -5.52 -21.00 2.58
N LEU A 201 -5.99 -19.75 2.48
CA LEU A 201 -5.98 -19.03 1.23
C LEU A 201 -4.53 -18.75 0.79
N PRO A 202 -4.11 -19.16 -0.42
CA PRO A 202 -2.82 -18.77 -0.97
C PRO A 202 -2.72 -17.25 -1.10
N ILE A 203 -1.68 -16.67 -0.50
CA ILE A 203 -1.41 -15.22 -0.52
C ILE A 203 -0.15 -14.97 -1.35
N PHE A 204 -0.27 -14.09 -2.33
CA PHE A 204 0.82 -13.69 -3.21
C PHE A 204 1.11 -12.20 -3.06
N ALA A 205 2.39 -11.83 -3.23
CA ALA A 205 2.83 -10.45 -3.29
C ALA A 205 3.50 -10.20 -4.65
N ALA A 206 3.08 -9.18 -5.37
CA ALA A 206 3.75 -8.74 -6.59
C ALA A 206 4.82 -7.70 -6.25
N GLU A 207 6.05 -7.90 -6.72
CA GLU A 207 7.19 -7.05 -6.41
C GLU A 207 7.95 -6.66 -7.69
N PRO A 208 8.39 -5.39 -7.86
CA PRO A 208 9.24 -5.03 -9.00
C PRO A 208 10.61 -5.71 -8.90
N GLU A 209 11.11 -6.32 -9.98
CA GLU A 209 12.45 -6.92 -10.04
C GLU A 209 13.56 -5.93 -9.63
N GLY A 210 13.38 -4.64 -9.97
CA GLY A 210 14.32 -3.58 -9.62
C GLY A 210 14.28 -3.15 -8.15
N ALA A 211 13.42 -3.76 -7.30
CA ALA A 211 13.29 -3.52 -5.87
C ALA A 211 12.79 -4.81 -5.19
N ALA A 212 13.48 -5.93 -5.41
CA ALA A 212 13.05 -7.29 -5.03
C ALA A 212 13.57 -7.73 -3.66
N ASP A 213 13.56 -6.83 -2.69
CA ASP A 213 14.07 -7.10 -1.34
C ASP A 213 13.17 -8.02 -0.51
N ALA A 214 11.86 -7.99 -0.72
CA ALA A 214 10.96 -8.90 -0.03
C ALA A 214 11.10 -10.33 -0.56
N TYR A 215 11.27 -10.51 -1.88
CA TYR A 215 11.58 -11.80 -2.49
C TYR A 215 12.87 -12.37 -1.91
N GLU A 216 13.95 -11.59 -1.94
CA GLU A 216 15.25 -11.99 -1.41
C GLU A 216 15.19 -12.30 0.10
N SER A 217 14.48 -11.47 0.87
CA SER A 217 14.32 -11.64 2.31
C SER A 217 13.63 -12.94 2.67
N LEU A 218 12.50 -13.25 2.00
CA LEU A 218 11.78 -14.50 2.26
C LEU A 218 12.56 -15.73 1.80
N HIS A 219 13.30 -15.62 0.69
CA HIS A 219 14.14 -16.70 0.19
C HIS A 219 15.32 -17.02 1.10
N ARG A 220 15.98 -15.98 1.64
CA ARG A 220 17.09 -16.12 2.59
C ARG A 220 16.66 -16.44 4.03
N GLY A 221 15.42 -16.16 4.37
CA GLY A 221 14.92 -16.27 5.75
C GLY A 221 15.36 -15.13 6.67
N GLU A 222 15.98 -14.08 6.13
CA GLU A 222 16.43 -12.87 6.84
C GLU A 222 16.15 -11.61 6.03
N ARG A 223 15.92 -10.48 6.70
CA ARG A 223 15.61 -9.21 6.02
C ARG A 223 16.80 -8.66 5.24
N VAL A 224 16.60 -8.42 3.96
CA VAL A 224 17.50 -7.66 3.09
C VAL A 224 17.04 -6.20 3.09
N THR A 225 17.89 -5.28 3.54
CA THR A 225 17.56 -3.85 3.67
C THR A 225 18.48 -2.95 2.87
N ASP A 226 19.62 -3.46 2.44
CA ASP A 226 20.58 -2.71 1.63
C ASP A 226 20.25 -2.91 0.14
N ILE A 227 19.27 -2.14 -0.32
CA ILE A 227 18.84 -2.12 -1.72
C ILE A 227 18.92 -0.71 -2.30
N VAL A 228 19.23 -0.65 -3.58
CA VAL A 228 19.10 0.58 -4.39
C VAL A 228 17.97 0.37 -5.39
N PRO A 229 16.75 0.80 -5.09
CA PRO A 229 15.59 0.49 -5.92
C PRO A 229 15.69 1.20 -7.28
N ARG A 230 15.50 0.43 -8.35
CA ARG A 230 15.50 0.88 -9.76
C ARG A 230 14.22 0.43 -10.45
N THR A 231 13.14 1.12 -10.22
CA THR A 231 11.83 0.80 -10.79
C THR A 231 10.98 2.05 -10.97
N ILE A 232 10.05 2.00 -11.93
CA ILE A 232 9.00 3.01 -12.13
C ILE A 232 7.93 2.96 -11.04
N CYS A 233 7.86 1.87 -10.26
CA CYS A 233 6.90 1.66 -9.18
C CYS A 233 7.30 2.45 -7.94
N ASP A 234 7.11 3.77 -7.95
CA ASP A 234 7.58 4.67 -6.90
C ASP A 234 7.00 4.39 -5.50
N GLY A 235 5.81 3.79 -5.43
CA GLY A 235 5.19 3.33 -4.18
C GLY A 235 5.77 2.05 -3.59
N LEU A 236 6.69 1.36 -4.32
CA LEU A 236 7.24 0.05 -3.94
C LEU A 236 8.78 0.08 -3.80
N ARG A 237 9.37 1.25 -3.54
CA ARG A 237 10.84 1.42 -3.41
C ARG A 237 11.36 1.27 -1.98
N ALA A 238 10.49 1.08 -1.00
CA ALA A 238 10.90 0.93 0.39
C ALA A 238 11.21 -0.53 0.71
N ALA A 239 12.34 -0.78 1.35
CA ALA A 239 12.66 -2.11 1.86
C ALA A 239 11.63 -2.58 2.89
N ILE A 240 11.41 -3.90 2.95
CA ILE A 240 10.42 -4.53 3.82
C ILE A 240 10.68 -4.22 5.31
N GLY A 241 9.62 -3.85 6.02
CA GLY A 241 9.66 -3.57 7.45
C GLY A 241 9.85 -4.84 8.31
N PRO A 242 10.37 -4.70 9.55
CA PRO A 242 10.62 -5.85 10.41
C PRO A 242 9.34 -6.59 10.81
N ILE A 243 8.28 -5.88 11.18
CA ILE A 243 6.99 -6.48 11.52
C ILE A 243 6.37 -7.14 10.28
N ASP A 244 6.49 -6.47 9.13
CA ASP A 244 5.93 -6.91 7.85
C ASP A 244 6.59 -8.20 7.36
N PHE A 245 7.91 -8.30 7.47
CA PHE A 245 8.66 -9.53 7.15
C PHE A 245 8.17 -10.72 7.98
N GLU A 246 8.03 -10.55 9.30
CA GLU A 246 7.57 -11.62 10.17
C GLU A 246 6.11 -12.03 9.87
N LEU A 247 5.24 -11.07 9.59
CA LEU A 247 3.86 -11.35 9.20
C LEU A 247 3.78 -12.08 7.86
N MET A 248 4.55 -11.66 6.85
CA MET A 248 4.60 -12.36 5.56
C MET A 248 5.10 -13.80 5.72
N ARG A 249 6.12 -14.05 6.54
CA ARG A 249 6.59 -15.40 6.85
C ARG A 249 5.53 -16.23 7.55
N ALA A 250 4.91 -15.68 8.59
CA ALA A 250 3.89 -16.38 9.38
C ALA A 250 2.66 -16.76 8.55
N HIS A 251 2.34 -15.96 7.54
CA HIS A 251 1.21 -16.20 6.64
C HIS A 251 1.59 -16.92 5.33
N GLY A 252 2.83 -17.36 5.18
CA GLY A 252 3.28 -18.13 4.01
C GLY A 252 3.15 -17.39 2.69
N VAL A 253 3.41 -16.07 2.70
CA VAL A 253 3.31 -15.23 1.50
C VAL A 253 4.34 -15.65 0.47
N THR A 254 3.90 -15.85 -0.78
CA THR A 254 4.78 -16.10 -1.93
C THR A 254 4.99 -14.79 -2.70
N VAL A 255 6.24 -14.35 -2.86
CA VAL A 255 6.55 -13.14 -3.64
C VAL A 255 6.80 -13.51 -5.09
N LEU A 256 6.20 -12.74 -6.00
CA LEU A 256 6.26 -12.89 -7.45
C LEU A 256 6.90 -11.64 -8.07
N PRO A 257 8.21 -11.67 -8.42
CA PRO A 257 8.86 -10.54 -9.07
C PRO A 257 8.33 -10.30 -10.49
N VAL A 258 8.20 -9.02 -10.87
CA VAL A 258 7.79 -8.59 -12.22
C VAL A 258 8.67 -7.46 -12.73
N SER A 259 8.91 -7.41 -14.04
CA SER A 259 9.68 -6.33 -14.65
C SER A 259 8.84 -5.05 -14.81
N ASP A 260 9.53 -3.90 -14.95
CA ASP A 260 8.89 -2.63 -15.29
C ASP A 260 8.14 -2.69 -16.63
N ALA A 261 8.66 -3.43 -17.61
CA ALA A 261 8.00 -3.60 -18.92
C ALA A 261 6.66 -4.35 -18.80
N GLU A 262 6.62 -5.44 -18.04
CA GLU A 262 5.37 -6.19 -17.75
C GLU A 262 4.39 -5.32 -16.97
N THR A 263 4.88 -4.53 -16.03
CA THR A 263 4.08 -3.59 -15.24
C THR A 263 3.46 -2.51 -16.12
N ILE A 264 4.21 -1.91 -17.05
CA ILE A 264 3.71 -0.93 -18.04
C ILE A 264 2.62 -1.56 -18.91
N ALA A 265 2.85 -2.76 -19.43
CA ALA A 265 1.87 -3.47 -20.26
C ALA A 265 0.57 -3.75 -19.46
N ALA A 266 0.68 -4.20 -18.22
CA ALA A 266 -0.46 -4.45 -17.34
C ALA A 266 -1.21 -3.15 -16.98
N MET A 267 -0.50 -2.06 -16.68
CA MET A 267 -1.07 -0.75 -16.41
C MET A 267 -1.89 -0.26 -17.62
N ARG A 268 -1.31 -0.33 -18.81
CA ARG A 268 -2.00 0.06 -20.06
C ARG A 268 -3.26 -0.80 -20.28
N LEU A 269 -3.16 -2.10 -20.05
CA LEU A 269 -4.30 -3.02 -20.18
C LEU A 269 -5.44 -2.67 -19.24
N ILE A 270 -5.14 -2.33 -17.97
CA ILE A 270 -6.14 -1.86 -16.99
C ILE A 270 -6.82 -0.58 -17.51
N TRP A 271 -6.06 0.42 -17.94
CA TRP A 271 -6.60 1.67 -18.44
C TRP A 271 -7.49 1.44 -19.67
N GLU A 272 -7.04 0.61 -20.62
CA GLU A 272 -7.76 0.34 -21.89
C GLU A 272 -9.01 -0.52 -21.71
N ARG A 273 -8.98 -1.49 -20.79
CA ARG A 273 -10.08 -2.47 -20.65
C ARG A 273 -11.03 -2.15 -19.52
N MET A 274 -10.55 -1.59 -18.43
CA MET A 274 -11.38 -1.24 -17.26
C MET A 274 -11.80 0.23 -17.24
N LYS A 275 -11.14 1.09 -18.04
CA LYS A 275 -11.40 2.55 -18.10
C LYS A 275 -11.17 3.25 -16.76
N ILE A 276 -10.21 2.76 -15.98
CA ILE A 276 -9.80 3.34 -14.71
C ILE A 276 -8.33 3.71 -14.74
N VAL A 277 -7.97 4.77 -14.00
CA VAL A 277 -6.59 5.21 -13.86
C VAL A 277 -5.96 4.50 -12.67
N VAL A 278 -4.83 3.83 -12.92
CA VAL A 278 -3.99 3.23 -11.88
C VAL A 278 -2.54 3.68 -12.06
N GLU A 279 -1.79 3.78 -10.96
CA GLU A 279 -0.34 4.04 -10.97
C GLU A 279 0.45 2.75 -11.25
N PRO A 280 1.76 2.83 -11.67
CA PRO A 280 2.57 1.64 -11.96
C PRO A 280 2.59 0.63 -10.81
N SER A 281 2.81 1.09 -9.58
CA SER A 281 2.81 0.25 -8.37
C SER A 281 1.55 -0.61 -8.23
N SER A 282 0.41 -0.09 -8.68
CA SER A 282 -0.89 -0.77 -8.64
C SER A 282 -0.99 -1.88 -9.69
N ALA A 283 -0.33 -1.72 -10.83
CA ALA A 283 -0.44 -2.64 -11.96
C ALA A 283 0.41 -3.92 -11.81
N THR A 284 1.36 -3.93 -10.86
CA THR A 284 2.24 -5.09 -10.61
C THR A 284 1.47 -6.38 -10.34
N VAL A 285 0.32 -6.31 -9.67
CA VAL A 285 -0.51 -7.49 -9.38
C VAL A 285 -1.07 -8.14 -10.66
N LEU A 286 -1.49 -7.35 -11.65
CA LEU A 286 -1.93 -7.90 -12.92
C LEU A 286 -0.73 -8.41 -13.73
N ALA A 287 0.41 -7.70 -13.70
CA ALA A 287 1.64 -8.16 -14.34
C ALA A 287 2.05 -9.55 -13.79
N ALA A 288 2.00 -9.74 -12.47
CA ALA A 288 2.31 -11.03 -11.85
C ALA A 288 1.32 -12.13 -12.27
N VAL A 289 0.02 -11.86 -12.26
CA VAL A 289 -0.98 -12.84 -12.72
C VAL A 289 -0.75 -13.23 -14.18
N LEU A 290 -0.41 -12.28 -15.06
CA LEU A 290 -0.16 -12.55 -16.48
C LEU A 290 1.17 -13.29 -16.72
N ARG A 291 2.21 -13.01 -15.94
CA ARG A 291 3.51 -13.68 -16.01
C ARG A 291 3.45 -15.12 -15.50
N TYR A 292 2.80 -15.33 -14.36
CA TYR A 292 2.73 -16.61 -13.65
C TYR A 292 1.37 -17.31 -13.85
N LYS A 293 0.86 -17.32 -15.08
CA LYS A 293 -0.50 -17.80 -15.40
C LYS A 293 -0.82 -19.18 -14.86
N ASP A 294 0.15 -20.09 -14.86
CA ASP A 294 -0.06 -21.48 -14.40
C ASP A 294 -0.44 -21.57 -12.92
N LEU A 295 0.02 -20.60 -12.10
CA LEU A 295 -0.36 -20.52 -10.69
C LEU A 295 -1.85 -20.15 -10.51
N PHE A 296 -2.43 -19.45 -11.48
CA PHE A 296 -3.75 -18.84 -11.38
C PHE A 296 -4.79 -19.45 -12.33
N ALA A 297 -4.38 -20.34 -13.24
CA ALA A 297 -5.26 -20.91 -14.25
C ALA A 297 -6.51 -21.56 -13.66
N GLY A 298 -7.68 -21.16 -14.17
CA GLY A 298 -8.99 -21.64 -13.71
C GLY A 298 -9.43 -21.11 -12.33
N LYS A 299 -8.61 -20.31 -11.62
CA LYS A 299 -8.88 -19.81 -10.26
C LYS A 299 -9.65 -18.49 -10.26
N ARG A 300 -10.32 -18.24 -9.12
CA ARG A 300 -10.86 -16.93 -8.77
C ARG A 300 -9.82 -16.19 -7.94
N VAL A 301 -9.29 -15.10 -8.47
CA VAL A 301 -8.20 -14.36 -7.84
C VAL A 301 -8.67 -12.97 -7.43
N GLY A 302 -8.45 -12.62 -6.16
CA GLY A 302 -8.63 -11.26 -5.65
C GLY A 302 -7.34 -10.46 -5.86
N LEU A 303 -7.43 -9.30 -6.49
CA LEU A 303 -6.32 -8.38 -6.71
C LEU A 303 -6.59 -7.04 -6.04
N ILE A 304 -5.60 -6.46 -5.34
CA ILE A 304 -5.71 -5.10 -4.80
C ILE A 304 -5.01 -4.12 -5.75
N LEU A 305 -5.77 -3.27 -6.42
CA LEU A 305 -5.25 -2.11 -7.16
C LEU A 305 -5.04 -0.95 -6.19
N THR A 306 -3.80 -0.65 -5.87
CA THR A 306 -3.40 0.14 -4.70
C THR A 306 -3.65 1.63 -4.80
N GLY A 307 -3.59 2.21 -6.00
CA GLY A 307 -3.77 3.64 -6.19
C GLY A 307 -3.76 4.07 -7.65
N GLY A 308 -4.10 5.35 -7.87
CA GLY A 308 -4.14 5.99 -9.18
C GLY A 308 -3.38 7.32 -9.25
N ASN A 309 -2.50 7.60 -8.30
CA ASN A 309 -1.75 8.86 -8.23
C ASN A 309 -0.57 8.87 -9.21
N VAL A 310 -0.85 9.07 -10.47
CA VAL A 310 0.10 9.12 -11.58
C VAL A 310 0.20 10.51 -12.16
N ASP A 311 1.39 10.91 -12.60
CA ASP A 311 1.59 12.14 -13.38
C ASP A 311 1.19 11.90 -14.83
N LEU A 312 0.10 12.51 -15.27
CA LEU A 312 -0.42 12.37 -16.63
C LEU A 312 0.53 12.99 -17.67
N GLY A 313 1.41 13.91 -17.28
CA GLY A 313 2.43 14.49 -18.14
C GLY A 313 3.66 13.59 -18.33
N GLN A 314 3.78 12.50 -17.55
CA GLN A 314 4.93 11.59 -17.56
C GLN A 314 4.49 10.13 -17.58
N LEU A 315 3.57 9.79 -18.48
CA LEU A 315 3.12 8.40 -18.60
C LEU A 315 4.23 7.51 -19.17
N PRO A 316 4.39 6.26 -18.70
CA PRO A 316 5.50 5.38 -19.11
C PRO A 316 5.53 5.06 -20.61
N TRP A 317 4.47 5.36 -21.35
CA TRP A 317 4.35 5.13 -22.80
C TRP A 317 4.29 6.41 -23.63
N SER A 318 4.38 7.61 -23.04
CA SER A 318 4.31 8.88 -23.79
C SER A 318 5.54 9.20 -24.64
N GLY A 319 6.60 8.39 -24.58
CA GLY A 319 7.79 8.49 -25.44
C GLY A 319 7.93 7.37 -26.48
N LEU A 320 6.91 6.53 -26.64
CA LEU A 320 6.91 5.35 -27.54
C LEU A 320 6.07 5.57 -28.83
N ALA A 321 5.85 6.85 -29.21
CA ALA A 321 5.18 7.21 -30.48
C ALA A 321 6.18 7.44 -31.59
#